data_ef4998906478bcb7cebe7716bac3beb0
#
_entry.id   ef4998906478bcb7cebe7716bac3beb0
#
_cell.length_a   1.000
_cell.length_b   1.000
_cell.length_c   1.000
_cell.angle_alpha   90.00
_cell.angle_beta   90.00
_cell.angle_gamma   90.00
#
_symmetry.space_group_name_H-M   'P 1'
#
loop_
_entity.id
_entity.type
_entity.pdbx_description
1 polymer ?
#
loop_
_entity_poly.entity_id
_entity_poly.type
_entity_poly.pdbx_seq_one_letter_code
_entity_poly.pdbx_strand_id
1 'polypeptide(L)'
;MFNKNSVVSMILLLMVFTIACGTEDTSEWSGKIVQNDRKSEIVLEFQKAYRDNNLSSVKSHFSENAVLSVNDSKLSFDELKAGFSDGHNYFNNIGHSNVTVTTMYYNNGEVYTNLWYDWSGVSKATDETLVIRGYAYFKWEEDKIVEAYNAFDPTLYNKQLGTTGLGL
;
A
#
# COMPACT_ATOMS: atom_id res chain seq x y z
N MET A 1 -37.30 22.29 44.84
CA MET A 1 -36.40 21.66 45.84
C MET A 1 -36.09 20.25 45.35
N PHE A 2 -34.93 20.00 44.74
CA PHE A 2 -34.56 18.68 44.30
C PHE A 2 -34.20 17.82 45.52
N ASN A 3 -34.79 16.64 45.59
CA ASN A 3 -34.60 15.72 46.69
C ASN A 3 -33.15 15.19 46.66
N LYS A 4 -32.44 15.25 47.79
CA LYS A 4 -31.03 14.83 47.92
C LYS A 4 -30.78 13.41 47.36
N ASN A 5 -31.74 12.54 47.47
CA ASN A 5 -31.67 11.14 46.98
C ASN A 5 -31.75 11.07 45.44
N SER A 6 -32.44 12.01 44.78
CA SER A 6 -32.50 12.09 43.30
C SER A 6 -31.20 12.56 42.70
N VAL A 7 -30.45 13.48 43.37
CA VAL A 7 -29.18 13.98 42.92
C VAL A 7 -28.08 12.91 43.03
N VAL A 8 -28.07 12.15 44.12
CA VAL A 8 -27.13 11.05 44.34
C VAL A 8 -27.38 9.93 43.31
N SER A 9 -28.63 9.59 43.01
CA SER A 9 -28.98 8.58 41.99
C SER A 9 -28.57 9.02 40.58
N MET A 10 -28.71 10.31 40.27
CA MET A 10 -28.29 10.87 38.97
C MET A 10 -26.79 10.90 38.80
N ILE A 11 -26.03 11.17 39.88
CA ILE A 11 -24.56 11.14 39.87
C ILE A 11 -24.04 9.70 39.72
N LEU A 12 -24.68 8.72 40.37
CA LEU A 12 -24.32 7.29 40.20
C LEU A 12 -24.60 6.79 38.78
N LEU A 13 -25.70 7.25 38.15
CA LEU A 13 -26.02 6.90 36.75
C LEU A 13 -25.04 7.51 35.75
N LEU A 14 -24.52 8.72 36.01
CA LEU A 14 -23.52 9.35 35.18
C LEU A 14 -22.14 8.64 35.27
N MET A 15 -21.79 8.07 36.43
CA MET A 15 -20.51 7.34 36.58
C MET A 15 -20.47 5.99 35.87
N VAL A 16 -21.61 5.39 35.57
CA VAL A 16 -21.69 4.09 34.86
C VAL A 16 -21.41 4.26 33.35
N PHE A 17 -21.58 5.45 32.77
CA PHE A 17 -21.33 5.70 31.35
C PHE A 17 -19.87 5.99 30.99
N THR A 18 -18.97 6.13 31.97
CA THR A 18 -17.55 6.45 31.71
C THR A 18 -16.64 5.23 31.64
N ILE A 19 -17.14 3.99 31.78
CA ILE A 19 -16.33 2.75 31.78
C ILE A 19 -16.49 1.98 30.45
N ALA A 20 -16.99 2.59 29.39
CA ALA A 20 -16.91 2.04 28.05
C ALA A 20 -15.60 2.49 27.40
N CYS A 21 -14.48 2.41 28.13
CA CYS A 21 -13.15 2.40 27.54
C CYS A 21 -13.02 1.01 26.91
N GLY A 22 -13.15 0.92 25.58
CA GLY A 22 -12.89 -0.33 24.88
C GLY A 22 -11.50 -0.81 25.30
N THR A 23 -11.38 -2.05 25.73
CA THR A 23 -10.07 -2.67 25.95
C THR A 23 -9.33 -2.61 24.63
N GLU A 24 -8.18 -1.94 24.59
CA GLU A 24 -7.30 -2.01 23.43
C GLU A 24 -6.99 -3.49 23.16
N ASP A 25 -7.20 -3.92 21.93
CA ASP A 25 -6.82 -5.27 21.52
C ASP A 25 -5.28 -5.34 21.53
N THR A 26 -4.75 -6.14 22.43
CA THR A 26 -3.30 -6.32 22.65
C THR A 26 -2.72 -7.50 21.87
N SER A 27 -3.50 -8.12 20.97
CA SER A 27 -2.99 -9.20 20.13
C SER A 27 -1.84 -8.69 19.24
N GLU A 28 -0.91 -9.57 18.92
CA GLU A 28 0.31 -9.23 18.17
C GLU A 28 0.02 -8.56 16.82
N TRP A 29 -1.04 -9.01 16.16
CA TRP A 29 -1.47 -8.51 14.83
C TRP A 29 -2.54 -7.43 14.90
N SER A 30 -2.89 -6.95 16.08
CA SER A 30 -3.61 -5.69 16.25
C SER A 30 -2.64 -4.53 16.26
N GLY A 31 -3.15 -3.32 16.10
CA GLY A 31 -2.31 -2.14 16.11
C GLY A 31 -3.00 -0.90 15.58
N LYS A 32 -2.22 0.06 15.18
CA LYS A 32 -2.68 1.35 14.69
C LYS A 32 -2.59 1.42 13.17
N ILE A 33 -3.67 1.87 12.52
CA ILE A 33 -3.68 2.21 11.10
C ILE A 33 -3.62 3.72 10.96
N VAL A 34 -2.72 4.20 10.11
CA VAL A 34 -2.48 5.63 9.87
C VAL A 34 -2.52 5.92 8.38
N GLN A 35 -3.01 7.08 8.01
CA GLN A 35 -2.88 7.67 6.67
C GLN A 35 -2.03 8.95 6.78
N ASN A 36 -1.43 9.35 5.68
CA ASN A 36 -0.67 10.62 5.57
C ASN A 36 0.53 10.72 6.53
N ASP A 37 1.19 9.58 6.81
CA ASP A 37 2.49 9.55 7.46
C ASP A 37 3.64 9.49 6.44
N ARG A 38 4.88 9.65 6.92
CA ARG A 38 6.06 9.64 6.02
C ARG A 38 6.19 8.35 5.20
N LYS A 39 5.81 7.20 5.75
CA LYS A 39 5.87 5.92 5.04
C LYS A 39 4.83 5.86 3.90
N SER A 40 3.62 6.33 4.16
CA SER A 40 2.57 6.48 3.13
C SER A 40 3.01 7.45 2.02
N GLU A 41 3.67 8.56 2.36
CA GLU A 41 4.20 9.52 1.39
C GLU A 41 5.26 8.87 0.49
N ILE A 42 6.21 8.11 1.06
CA ILE A 42 7.25 7.40 0.28
C ILE A 42 6.63 6.41 -0.70
N VAL A 43 5.57 5.71 -0.32
CA VAL A 43 4.86 4.79 -1.23
C VAL A 43 4.19 5.56 -2.37
N LEU A 44 3.63 6.75 -2.11
CA LEU A 44 3.11 7.62 -3.16
C LEU A 44 4.23 8.19 -4.06
N GLU A 45 5.39 8.51 -3.48
CA GLU A 45 6.60 8.90 -4.25
C GLU A 45 7.03 7.76 -5.18
N PHE A 46 7.04 6.49 -4.70
CA PHE A 46 7.33 5.32 -5.52
C PHE A 46 6.34 5.20 -6.69
N GLN A 47 5.05 5.34 -6.43
CA GLN A 47 4.01 5.31 -7.46
C GLN A 47 4.21 6.41 -8.52
N LYS A 48 4.57 7.62 -8.07
CA LYS A 48 4.89 8.73 -8.97
C LYS A 48 6.14 8.43 -9.80
N ALA A 49 7.21 7.94 -9.17
CA ALA A 49 8.46 7.59 -9.83
C ALA A 49 8.25 6.51 -10.92
N TYR A 50 7.36 5.55 -10.68
CA TYR A 50 6.96 4.57 -11.69
C TYR A 50 6.28 5.24 -12.90
N ARG A 51 5.26 6.09 -12.66
CA ARG A 51 4.58 6.80 -13.76
C ARG A 51 5.52 7.68 -14.58
N ASP A 52 6.48 8.31 -13.90
CA ASP A 52 7.48 9.18 -14.53
C ASP A 52 8.65 8.40 -15.18
N ASN A 53 8.61 7.05 -15.14
CA ASN A 53 9.70 6.16 -15.56
C ASN A 53 11.06 6.51 -14.91
N ASN A 54 11.04 6.86 -13.63
CA ASN A 54 12.22 7.31 -12.87
C ASN A 54 12.34 6.63 -11.49
N LEU A 55 12.24 5.31 -11.46
CA LEU A 55 12.35 4.55 -10.21
C LEU A 55 13.69 4.71 -9.49
N SER A 56 14.74 5.09 -10.21
CA SER A 56 16.04 5.36 -9.59
C SER A 56 15.98 6.45 -8.51
N SER A 57 15.04 7.40 -8.61
CA SER A 57 14.88 8.50 -7.64
C SER A 57 14.45 8.04 -6.25
N VAL A 58 13.85 6.85 -6.13
CA VAL A 58 13.32 6.31 -4.88
C VAL A 58 14.14 5.11 -4.36
N LYS A 59 15.22 4.72 -5.05
CA LYS A 59 16.08 3.59 -4.65
C LYS A 59 16.59 3.73 -3.21
N SER A 60 16.87 4.95 -2.77
CA SER A 60 17.39 5.23 -1.42
C SER A 60 16.43 4.86 -0.29
N HIS A 61 15.15 4.67 -0.56
CA HIS A 61 14.17 4.23 0.43
C HIS A 61 14.21 2.72 0.67
N PHE A 62 14.84 1.96 -0.21
CA PHE A 62 14.96 0.51 -0.10
C PHE A 62 16.28 0.13 0.60
N SER A 63 16.23 -0.94 1.40
CA SER A 63 17.43 -1.62 1.90
C SER A 63 18.20 -2.23 0.73
N GLU A 64 19.52 -2.36 0.84
CA GLU A 64 20.35 -3.02 -0.17
C GLU A 64 19.95 -4.48 -0.41
N ASN A 65 19.44 -5.15 0.64
CA ASN A 65 19.01 -6.53 0.60
C ASN A 65 17.48 -6.68 0.56
N ALA A 66 16.75 -5.64 0.14
CA ALA A 66 15.31 -5.69 0.08
C ALA A 66 14.83 -6.83 -0.83
N VAL A 67 13.86 -7.59 -0.35
CA VAL A 67 13.20 -8.66 -1.11
C VAL A 67 12.00 -8.06 -1.83
N LEU A 68 12.06 -8.00 -3.15
CA LEU A 68 10.98 -7.45 -3.97
C LEU A 68 10.29 -8.58 -4.71
N SER A 69 8.97 -8.56 -4.76
CA SER A 69 8.19 -9.57 -5.48
C SER A 69 7.10 -8.90 -6.31
N VAL A 70 6.94 -9.37 -7.53
CA VAL A 70 5.82 -9.03 -8.40
C VAL A 70 5.12 -10.33 -8.77
N ASN A 71 3.89 -10.51 -8.29
CA ASN A 71 3.22 -11.80 -8.29
C ASN A 71 4.15 -12.89 -7.70
N ASP A 72 4.47 -13.92 -8.46
CA ASP A 72 5.33 -15.04 -8.01
C ASP A 72 6.84 -14.81 -8.29
N SER A 73 7.21 -13.69 -8.92
CA SER A 73 8.59 -13.41 -9.32
C SER A 73 9.32 -12.62 -8.24
N LYS A 74 10.46 -13.14 -7.76
CA LYS A 74 11.37 -12.41 -6.87
C LYS A 74 12.41 -11.66 -7.68
N LEU A 75 12.62 -10.39 -7.34
CA LEU A 75 13.42 -9.46 -8.13
C LEU A 75 14.35 -8.65 -7.21
N SER A 76 15.51 -8.31 -7.71
CA SER A 76 16.31 -7.19 -7.17
C SER A 76 15.65 -5.86 -7.55
N PHE A 77 16.08 -4.76 -6.90
CA PHE A 77 15.58 -3.43 -7.26
C PHE A 77 15.88 -3.07 -8.72
N ASP A 78 17.02 -3.47 -9.24
CA ASP A 78 17.40 -3.14 -10.62
C ASP A 78 16.60 -3.96 -11.64
N GLU A 79 16.25 -5.22 -11.33
CA GLU A 79 15.34 -6.03 -12.15
C GLU A 79 13.91 -5.48 -12.11
N LEU A 80 13.41 -5.11 -10.92
CA LEU A 80 12.10 -4.44 -10.79
C LEU A 80 12.05 -3.16 -11.64
N LYS A 81 13.09 -2.32 -11.51
CA LYS A 81 13.21 -1.07 -12.30
C LYS A 81 13.20 -1.37 -13.80
N ALA A 82 13.98 -2.35 -14.25
CA ALA A 82 14.07 -2.71 -15.66
C ALA A 82 12.70 -3.17 -16.20
N GLY A 83 12.03 -4.08 -15.49
CA GLY A 83 10.72 -4.57 -15.90
C GLY A 83 9.63 -3.50 -15.89
N PHE A 84 9.60 -2.65 -14.88
CA PHE A 84 8.64 -1.55 -14.82
C PHE A 84 8.91 -0.48 -15.90
N SER A 85 10.18 -0.21 -16.22
CA SER A 85 10.56 0.68 -17.32
C SER A 85 10.19 0.10 -18.68
N ASP A 86 10.31 -1.21 -18.85
CA ASP A 86 9.97 -1.88 -20.12
C ASP A 86 8.47 -1.69 -20.46
N GLY A 87 7.59 -1.67 -19.46
CA GLY A 87 6.16 -1.37 -19.66
C GLY A 87 5.90 -0.06 -20.39
N HIS A 88 6.75 0.94 -20.20
CA HIS A 88 6.66 2.23 -20.92
C HIS A 88 6.97 2.12 -22.42
N ASN A 89 7.54 1.01 -22.89
CA ASN A 89 7.71 0.76 -24.32
C ASN A 89 6.40 0.37 -25.00
N TYR A 90 5.46 -0.21 -24.24
CA TYR A 90 4.21 -0.78 -24.76
C TYR A 90 2.98 0.10 -24.46
N PHE A 91 3.06 0.95 -23.43
CA PHE A 91 1.93 1.75 -23.00
C PHE A 91 2.26 3.25 -22.95
N ASN A 92 1.29 4.07 -23.36
CA ASN A 92 1.26 5.51 -23.14
C ASN A 92 0.32 5.83 -21.96
N ASN A 93 0.40 7.05 -21.44
CA ASN A 93 -0.52 7.58 -20.42
C ASN A 93 -0.67 6.65 -19.21
N ILE A 94 0.43 6.04 -18.78
CA ILE A 94 0.42 5.20 -17.58
C ILE A 94 -0.01 6.03 -16.38
N GLY A 95 -1.02 5.54 -15.67
CA GLY A 95 -1.63 6.22 -14.54
C GLY A 95 -2.06 5.28 -13.43
N HIS A 96 -2.41 5.89 -12.30
CA HIS A 96 -3.06 5.19 -11.19
C HIS A 96 -4.28 6.00 -10.74
N SER A 97 -5.38 5.31 -10.50
CA SER A 97 -6.62 5.86 -9.95
C SER A 97 -7.10 5.01 -8.76
N ASN A 98 -8.11 5.48 -8.06
CA ASN A 98 -8.67 4.81 -6.87
C ASN A 98 -7.59 4.42 -5.84
N VAL A 99 -6.60 5.31 -5.68
CA VAL A 99 -5.45 5.07 -4.83
C VAL A 99 -5.83 5.22 -3.36
N THR A 100 -5.56 4.18 -2.57
CA THR A 100 -5.66 4.21 -1.12
C THR A 100 -4.35 3.72 -0.52
N VAL A 101 -3.77 4.49 0.40
CA VAL A 101 -2.55 4.12 1.12
C VAL A 101 -2.81 4.16 2.62
N THR A 102 -2.38 3.14 3.33
CA THR A 102 -2.43 3.09 4.80
C THR A 102 -1.16 2.46 5.35
N THR A 103 -0.62 3.01 6.42
CA THR A 103 0.47 2.37 7.19
C THR A 103 -0.10 1.71 8.43
N MET A 104 0.24 0.45 8.63
CA MET A 104 -0.15 -0.39 9.75
C MET A 104 1.04 -0.58 10.67
N TYR A 105 0.89 -0.16 11.93
CA TYR A 105 1.86 -0.33 13.01
C TYR A 105 1.32 -1.39 13.95
N TYR A 106 1.85 -2.61 13.85
CA TYR A 106 1.40 -3.76 14.64
C TYR A 106 2.00 -3.77 16.04
N ASN A 107 1.29 -4.38 16.99
CA ASN A 107 1.74 -4.52 18.39
C ASN A 107 3.00 -5.38 18.52
N ASN A 108 3.26 -6.28 17.58
CA ASN A 108 4.51 -7.07 17.51
C ASN A 108 5.71 -6.25 17.00
N GLY A 109 5.52 -4.96 16.68
CA GLY A 109 6.55 -4.06 16.16
C GLY A 109 6.73 -4.08 14.65
N GLU A 110 6.04 -4.93 13.91
CA GLU A 110 6.08 -4.91 12.46
C GLU A 110 5.33 -3.70 11.89
N VAL A 111 5.83 -3.17 10.78
CA VAL A 111 5.24 -2.01 10.10
C VAL A 111 5.10 -2.31 8.63
N TYR A 112 3.88 -2.12 8.11
CA TYR A 112 3.56 -2.31 6.71
C TYR A 112 2.80 -1.10 6.16
N THR A 113 3.17 -0.64 4.98
CA THR A 113 2.36 0.30 4.20
C THR A 113 1.68 -0.45 3.08
N ASN A 114 0.36 -0.34 3.00
CA ASN A 114 -0.48 -0.99 2.00
C ASN A 114 -0.92 0.03 0.97
N LEU A 115 -0.96 -0.39 -0.28
CA LEU A 115 -1.36 0.41 -1.43
C LEU A 115 -2.38 -0.38 -2.26
N TRP A 116 -3.59 0.16 -2.38
CA TRP A 116 -4.60 -0.30 -3.33
C TRP A 116 -4.71 0.71 -4.47
N TYR A 117 -4.80 0.22 -5.69
CA TYR A 117 -4.85 1.09 -6.86
C TYR A 117 -5.51 0.40 -8.06
N ASP A 118 -5.99 1.19 -9.00
CA ASP A 118 -6.25 0.76 -10.36
C ASP A 118 -5.16 1.36 -11.26
N TRP A 119 -4.32 0.51 -11.86
CA TRP A 119 -3.35 0.89 -12.87
C TRP A 119 -4.06 1.06 -14.21
N SER A 120 -3.64 2.03 -15.00
CA SER A 120 -4.13 2.19 -16.36
C SER A 120 -3.00 2.54 -17.33
N GLY A 121 -3.16 2.13 -18.59
CA GLY A 121 -2.26 2.48 -19.69
C GLY A 121 -2.95 2.32 -21.01
N VAL A 122 -2.58 3.14 -21.99
CA VAL A 122 -3.07 3.05 -23.37
C VAL A 122 -2.08 2.21 -24.17
N SER A 123 -2.53 1.08 -24.70
CA SER A 123 -1.69 0.20 -25.54
C SER A 123 -1.24 0.94 -26.81
N LYS A 124 0.07 0.95 -27.06
CA LYS A 124 0.62 1.53 -28.31
C LYS A 124 0.31 0.71 -29.55
N ALA A 125 -0.03 -0.57 -29.37
CA ALA A 125 -0.32 -1.49 -30.45
C ALA A 125 -1.78 -1.43 -30.92
N THR A 126 -2.72 -1.16 -29.98
CA THR A 126 -4.17 -1.26 -30.26
C THR A 126 -4.94 0.02 -29.96
N ASP A 127 -4.32 1.03 -29.35
CA ASP A 127 -4.93 2.26 -28.80
C ASP A 127 -6.02 1.98 -27.75
N GLU A 128 -6.13 0.74 -27.24
CA GLU A 128 -7.07 0.39 -26.19
C GLU A 128 -6.52 0.83 -24.82
N THR A 129 -7.41 1.35 -23.97
CA THR A 129 -7.10 1.63 -22.58
C THR A 129 -7.30 0.38 -21.74
N LEU A 130 -6.25 -0.08 -21.06
CA LEU A 130 -6.34 -1.12 -20.06
C LEU A 130 -6.52 -0.50 -18.68
N VAL A 131 -7.32 -1.17 -17.84
CA VAL A 131 -7.40 -0.89 -16.40
C VAL A 131 -7.21 -2.19 -15.64
N ILE A 132 -6.26 -2.22 -14.72
CA ILE A 132 -5.90 -3.42 -13.98
C ILE A 132 -5.86 -3.05 -12.49
N ARG A 133 -6.65 -3.77 -11.68
CA ARG A 133 -6.60 -3.62 -10.23
C ARG A 133 -5.35 -4.26 -9.68
N GLY A 134 -4.67 -3.52 -8.79
CA GLY A 134 -3.48 -3.98 -8.11
C GLY A 134 -3.52 -3.71 -6.60
N TYR A 135 -2.69 -4.45 -5.92
CA TYR A 135 -2.41 -4.29 -4.50
C TYR A 135 -0.92 -4.43 -4.29
N ALA A 136 -0.35 -3.62 -3.42
CA ALA A 136 1.02 -3.77 -2.98
C ALA A 136 1.13 -3.56 -1.47
N TYR A 137 2.12 -4.21 -0.85
CA TYR A 137 2.57 -3.82 0.48
C TYR A 137 4.07 -3.57 0.50
N PHE A 138 4.49 -2.80 1.47
CA PHE A 138 5.87 -2.46 1.76
C PHE A 138 6.12 -2.70 3.24
N LYS A 139 7.00 -3.64 3.57
CA LYS A 139 7.45 -3.91 4.94
C LYS A 139 8.64 -3.01 5.27
N TRP A 140 8.63 -2.46 6.47
CA TRP A 140 9.63 -1.52 6.93
C TRP A 140 10.45 -2.07 8.09
N GLU A 141 11.74 -1.79 8.05
CA GLU A 141 12.62 -1.81 9.20
C GLU A 141 13.19 -0.41 9.35
N GLU A 142 12.91 0.25 10.48
CA GLU A 142 13.19 1.67 10.69
C GLU A 142 12.61 2.54 9.54
N ASP A 143 13.49 3.19 8.77
CA ASP A 143 13.13 4.07 7.66
C ASP A 143 13.40 3.45 6.28
N LYS A 144 13.66 2.14 6.22
CA LYS A 144 13.94 1.41 4.98
C LYS A 144 12.88 0.37 4.66
N ILE A 145 12.54 0.27 3.39
CA ILE A 145 11.74 -0.83 2.85
C ILE A 145 12.66 -2.05 2.73
N VAL A 146 12.34 -3.12 3.47
CA VAL A 146 13.08 -4.39 3.45
C VAL A 146 12.38 -5.46 2.62
N GLU A 147 11.08 -5.31 2.41
CA GLU A 147 10.29 -6.20 1.58
C GLU A 147 9.19 -5.40 0.87
N ALA A 148 8.93 -5.71 -0.38
CA ALA A 148 7.79 -5.21 -1.10
C ALA A 148 7.18 -6.31 -1.96
N TYR A 149 5.86 -6.34 -2.00
CA TYR A 149 5.08 -7.26 -2.81
C TYR A 149 4.05 -6.48 -3.62
N ASN A 150 3.96 -6.78 -4.90
CA ASN A 150 2.96 -6.22 -5.79
C ASN A 150 2.19 -7.34 -6.49
N ALA A 151 0.88 -7.33 -6.37
CA ALA A 151 -0.01 -8.33 -6.96
C ALA A 151 -1.01 -7.68 -7.91
N PHE A 152 -1.15 -8.25 -9.08
CA PHE A 152 -2.17 -7.89 -10.07
C PHE A 152 -2.42 -9.06 -11.02
N ASP A 153 -3.56 -9.06 -11.72
CA ASP A 153 -3.80 -10.03 -12.79
C ASP A 153 -3.06 -9.59 -14.08
N PRO A 154 -2.01 -10.32 -14.49
CA PRO A 154 -1.22 -9.96 -15.65
C PRO A 154 -1.86 -10.33 -17.00
N THR A 155 -3.01 -10.99 -17.01
CA THR A 155 -3.60 -11.59 -18.23
C THR A 155 -3.79 -10.56 -19.34
N LEU A 156 -4.43 -9.43 -19.04
CA LEU A 156 -4.67 -8.38 -20.03
C LEU A 156 -3.37 -7.67 -20.44
N TYR A 157 -2.48 -7.45 -19.48
CA TYR A 157 -1.17 -6.85 -19.71
C TYR A 157 -0.36 -7.70 -20.69
N ASN A 158 -0.19 -8.99 -20.37
CA ASN A 158 0.58 -9.95 -21.18
C ASN A 158 -0.01 -10.12 -22.59
N LYS A 159 -1.34 -10.10 -22.72
CA LYS A 159 -1.99 -10.14 -24.04
C LYS A 159 -1.53 -8.99 -24.93
N GLN A 160 -1.38 -7.78 -24.40
CA GLN A 160 -0.91 -6.63 -25.17
C GLN A 160 0.59 -6.72 -25.52
N LEU A 161 1.38 -7.41 -24.70
CA LEU A 161 2.79 -7.66 -24.99
C LEU A 161 3.00 -8.78 -26.03
N GLY A 162 1.95 -9.50 -26.42
CA GLY A 162 2.06 -10.69 -27.27
C GLY A 162 2.73 -11.87 -26.56
N THR A 163 2.79 -11.86 -25.24
CA THR A 163 3.40 -12.92 -24.43
C THR A 163 2.31 -13.77 -23.78
N THR A 164 2.50 -15.10 -23.84
CA THR A 164 1.60 -16.07 -23.21
C THR A 164 2.25 -16.64 -21.94
N GLY A 165 2.52 -15.81 -20.98
CA GLY A 165 3.01 -16.28 -19.70
C GLY A 165 4.17 -15.47 -19.16
N LEU A 166 4.10 -15.18 -17.85
CA LEU A 166 5.11 -14.52 -17.04
C LEU A 166 5.52 -13.12 -17.55
N GLY A 167 4.54 -12.25 -17.63
CA GLY A 167 4.83 -10.86 -17.31
C GLY A 167 5.27 -10.80 -15.86
N LEU A 168 6.09 -9.87 -15.52
CA LEU A 168 6.67 -9.52 -14.23
C LEU A 168 5.84 -9.90 -13.01
#